data_9bad30527b50b48fc99d556ded50d24a
#
_entry.id   9bad30527b50b48fc99d556ded50d24a
#
_cell.length_a   1.000
_cell.length_b   1.000
_cell.length_c   1.000
_cell.angle_alpha   90.00
_cell.angle_beta   90.00
_cell.angle_gamma   90.00
#
_symmetry.space_group_name_H-M   'P 1'
#
loop_
_entity.id
_entity.type
_entity.pdbx_description
1 polymer ?
#
loop_
_entity_poly.entity_id
_entity_poly.type
_entity_poly.pdbx_seq_one_letter_code
_entity_poly.pdbx_strand_id
1 'polypeptide(L)'
;MKVFGAKAECWQSLLASIFKTEYGIAPLPELVRGEEGKPFFPQFPALQFSISHAGDYVLCALSDRPVGVDIEVIRSRREGLPRYALTSPEYANYEALGGDWPAFYTIWTRKEAWCKYVGQGLRRLWGQTPPREDLHFRSYQGPDWRAAVCGEEEPPEAITWLEGPHE
;
A
#
# COMPACT_ATOMS: atom_id res chain seq x y z
N MET A 1 -13.43 3.98 -3.06
CA MET A 1 -12.13 3.24 -3.02
C MET A 1 -12.36 1.74 -2.99
N LYS A 2 -11.55 0.96 -3.71
CA LYS A 2 -11.52 -0.51 -3.68
C LYS A 2 -10.10 -0.98 -3.41
N VAL A 3 -9.93 -2.09 -2.70
CA VAL A 3 -8.63 -2.69 -2.40
C VAL A 3 -8.65 -4.16 -2.77
N PHE A 4 -7.75 -4.55 -3.65
CA PHE A 4 -7.60 -5.91 -4.15
C PHE A 4 -6.27 -6.49 -3.71
N GLY A 5 -6.27 -7.78 -3.44
CA GLY A 5 -5.06 -8.54 -3.13
C GLY A 5 -5.02 -9.84 -3.92
N ALA A 6 -3.83 -10.33 -4.15
CA ALA A 6 -3.59 -11.66 -4.70
C ALA A 6 -2.28 -12.23 -4.17
N LYS A 7 -2.18 -13.57 -4.19
CA LYS A 7 -0.90 -14.25 -4.22
C LYS A 7 -0.50 -14.36 -5.69
N ALA A 8 0.50 -13.60 -6.12
CA ALA A 8 0.88 -13.53 -7.52
C ALA A 8 2.39 -13.30 -7.66
N GLU A 9 2.98 -13.92 -8.66
CA GLU A 9 4.40 -13.73 -8.99
C GLU A 9 4.70 -12.31 -9.46
N CYS A 10 3.69 -11.60 -10.02
CA CYS A 10 3.84 -10.22 -10.47
C CYS A 10 2.56 -9.40 -10.31
N TRP A 11 2.73 -8.13 -10.04
CA TRP A 11 1.65 -7.16 -9.89
C TRP A 11 0.89 -6.87 -11.20
N GLN A 12 1.52 -7.09 -12.35
CA GLN A 12 0.89 -6.90 -13.65
C GLN A 12 -0.29 -7.85 -13.86
N SER A 13 -0.17 -9.09 -13.40
CA SER A 13 -1.26 -10.07 -13.47
C SER A 13 -2.46 -9.64 -12.63
N LEU A 14 -2.23 -9.11 -11.44
CA LEU A 14 -3.29 -8.55 -10.60
C LEU A 14 -3.99 -7.38 -11.30
N LEU A 15 -3.22 -6.42 -11.82
CA LEU A 15 -3.79 -5.28 -12.56
C LEU A 15 -4.60 -5.72 -13.77
N ALA A 16 -4.07 -6.65 -14.58
CA ALA A 16 -4.77 -7.17 -15.75
C ALA A 16 -6.11 -7.81 -15.36
N SER A 17 -6.14 -8.59 -14.29
CA SER A 17 -7.38 -9.17 -13.76
C SER A 17 -8.37 -8.09 -13.31
N ILE A 18 -7.91 -7.10 -12.55
CA ILE A 18 -8.75 -5.98 -12.09
C ILE A 18 -9.32 -5.20 -13.27
N PHE A 19 -8.48 -4.81 -14.24
CA PHE A 19 -8.95 -4.05 -15.40
C PHE A 19 -9.98 -4.81 -16.23
N LYS A 20 -9.79 -6.11 -16.39
CA LYS A 20 -10.75 -6.96 -17.08
C LYS A 20 -12.08 -7.07 -16.33
N THR A 21 -12.05 -7.31 -15.01
CA THR A 21 -13.25 -7.54 -14.21
C THR A 21 -14.02 -6.28 -13.86
N GLU A 22 -13.31 -5.21 -13.50
CA GLU A 22 -13.93 -3.96 -13.03
C GLU A 22 -14.29 -2.99 -14.16
N TYR A 23 -13.53 -3.03 -15.27
CA TYR A 23 -13.66 -2.05 -16.35
C TYR A 23 -13.93 -2.67 -17.72
N GLY A 24 -13.91 -4.01 -17.85
CA GLY A 24 -14.05 -4.70 -19.13
C GLY A 24 -12.91 -4.44 -20.13
N ILE A 25 -11.74 -4.03 -19.63
CA ILE A 25 -10.60 -3.63 -20.44
C ILE A 25 -9.56 -4.75 -20.48
N ALA A 26 -9.29 -5.24 -21.69
CA ALA A 26 -8.22 -6.20 -21.96
C ALA A 26 -7.68 -5.96 -23.40
N PRO A 27 -6.37 -6.07 -23.63
CA PRO A 27 -5.30 -6.28 -22.65
C PRO A 27 -5.10 -5.09 -21.72
N LEU A 28 -4.27 -5.27 -20.68
CA LEU A 28 -3.90 -4.17 -19.78
C LEU A 28 -3.31 -3.01 -20.58
N PRO A 29 -3.80 -1.77 -20.39
CA PRO A 29 -3.28 -0.61 -21.08
C PRO A 29 -1.80 -0.34 -20.76
N GLU A 30 -1.16 0.45 -21.60
CA GLU A 30 0.23 0.88 -21.38
C GLU A 30 0.32 1.66 -20.06
N LEU A 31 1.25 1.24 -19.21
CA LEU A 31 1.55 1.85 -17.93
C LEU A 31 2.79 2.73 -18.06
N VAL A 32 2.70 3.97 -17.62
CA VAL A 32 3.79 4.93 -17.60
C VAL A 32 4.14 5.27 -16.14
N ARG A 33 5.39 5.59 -15.87
CA ARG A 33 5.84 6.08 -14.56
C ARG A 33 6.03 7.58 -14.61
N GLY A 34 5.44 8.27 -13.62
CA GLY A 34 5.66 9.70 -13.41
C GLY A 34 7.07 10.00 -12.87
N GLU A 35 7.40 11.27 -12.73
CA GLU A 35 8.73 11.72 -12.29
C GLU A 35 9.19 11.14 -10.94
N GLU A 36 8.27 10.94 -10.01
CA GLU A 36 8.54 10.34 -8.69
C GLU A 36 8.35 8.80 -8.69
N GLY A 37 8.19 8.19 -9.88
CA GLY A 37 8.08 6.75 -10.06
C GLY A 37 6.69 6.17 -9.82
N LYS A 38 5.67 6.97 -9.46
CA LYS A 38 4.29 6.50 -9.32
C LYS A 38 3.73 6.11 -10.69
N PRO A 39 3.23 4.87 -10.86
CA PRO A 39 2.66 4.45 -12.14
C PRO A 39 1.30 5.08 -12.39
N PHE A 40 0.98 5.32 -13.67
CA PHE A 40 -0.35 5.78 -14.10
C PHE A 40 -0.65 5.31 -15.54
N PHE A 41 -1.93 5.34 -15.91
CA PHE A 41 -2.38 5.03 -17.26
C PHE A 41 -2.73 6.30 -18.00
N PRO A 42 -1.96 6.72 -19.03
CA PRO A 42 -2.24 7.95 -19.78
C PRO A 42 -3.64 7.98 -20.42
N GLN A 43 -4.16 6.80 -20.79
CA GLN A 43 -5.50 6.66 -21.37
C GLN A 43 -6.63 6.82 -20.35
N PHE A 44 -6.32 6.72 -19.04
CA PHE A 44 -7.29 6.80 -17.95
C PHE A 44 -6.78 7.77 -16.86
N PRO A 45 -6.65 9.08 -17.18
CA PRO A 45 -6.03 10.04 -16.26
C PRO A 45 -6.83 10.26 -14.97
N ALA A 46 -8.13 9.97 -14.98
CA ALA A 46 -8.99 10.07 -13.81
C ALA A 46 -8.83 8.87 -12.85
N LEU A 47 -8.28 7.75 -13.33
CA LEU A 47 -8.09 6.56 -12.52
C LEU A 47 -6.85 6.72 -11.64
N GLN A 48 -7.05 6.73 -10.34
CA GLN A 48 -5.98 6.72 -9.35
C GLN A 48 -5.79 5.29 -8.82
N PHE A 49 -4.55 4.85 -8.76
CA PHE A 49 -4.22 3.56 -8.17
C PHE A 49 -2.86 3.57 -7.51
N SER A 50 -2.66 2.63 -6.61
CA SER A 50 -1.39 2.39 -5.94
C SER A 50 -1.17 0.89 -5.82
N ILE A 51 0.07 0.46 -5.96
CA ILE A 51 0.46 -0.95 -5.90
C ILE A 51 1.55 -1.13 -4.87
N SER A 52 1.51 -2.25 -4.16
CA SER A 52 2.60 -2.73 -3.34
C SER A 52 2.71 -4.24 -3.45
N HIS A 53 3.94 -4.76 -3.29
CA HIS A 53 4.18 -6.19 -3.21
C HIS A 53 5.24 -6.52 -2.17
N ALA A 54 5.05 -7.64 -1.47
CA ALA A 54 6.01 -8.17 -0.51
C ALA A 54 5.90 -9.70 -0.43
N GLY A 55 7.01 -10.39 -0.64
CA GLY A 55 6.97 -11.86 -0.78
C GLY A 55 6.04 -12.27 -1.92
N ASP A 56 5.08 -13.13 -1.62
CA ASP A 56 4.10 -13.64 -2.59
C ASP A 56 2.82 -12.78 -2.63
N TYR A 57 2.77 -11.68 -1.88
CA TYR A 57 1.58 -10.84 -1.79
C TYR A 57 1.69 -9.61 -2.67
N VAL A 58 0.61 -9.33 -3.39
CA VAL A 58 0.43 -8.09 -4.16
C VAL A 58 -0.86 -7.43 -3.72
N LEU A 59 -0.83 -6.13 -3.47
CA LEU A 59 -2.01 -5.31 -3.24
C LEU A 59 -2.12 -4.21 -4.29
N CYS A 60 -3.36 -3.91 -4.66
CA CYS A 60 -3.73 -2.77 -5.49
C CYS A 60 -4.89 -2.02 -4.84
N ALA A 61 -4.74 -0.73 -4.62
CA ALA A 61 -5.83 0.16 -4.25
C ALA A 61 -6.24 1.01 -5.46
N LEU A 62 -7.53 1.11 -5.72
CA LEU A 62 -8.15 1.90 -6.79
C LEU A 62 -9.10 2.93 -6.19
N SER A 63 -9.08 4.15 -6.72
CA SER A 63 -9.95 5.25 -6.29
C SER A 63 -10.10 6.27 -7.43
N ASP A 64 -11.11 7.13 -7.33
CA ASP A 64 -11.24 8.33 -8.17
C ASP A 64 -10.37 9.49 -7.65
N ARG A 65 -9.77 9.33 -6.47
CA ARG A 65 -8.90 10.30 -5.81
C ARG A 65 -7.54 9.70 -5.50
N PRO A 66 -6.52 10.50 -5.21
CA PRO A 66 -5.21 10.00 -4.81
C PRO A 66 -5.31 8.94 -3.71
N VAL A 67 -4.54 7.89 -3.87
CA VAL A 67 -4.52 6.74 -2.96
C VAL A 67 -3.11 6.18 -2.84
N GLY A 68 -2.79 5.63 -1.69
CA GLY A 68 -1.55 4.89 -1.44
C GLY A 68 -1.85 3.57 -0.73
N VAL A 69 -1.15 2.51 -1.10
CA VAL A 69 -1.22 1.20 -0.45
C VAL A 69 0.18 0.68 -0.20
N ASP A 70 0.36 0.02 0.93
CA ASP A 70 1.57 -0.71 1.22
C ASP A 70 1.28 -2.05 1.87
N ILE A 71 2.12 -3.05 1.59
CA ILE A 71 2.13 -4.36 2.25
C ILE A 71 3.56 -4.78 2.52
N GLU A 72 3.77 -5.39 3.68
CA GLU A 72 5.06 -5.91 4.10
C GLU A 72 4.90 -7.28 4.76
N VAL A 73 5.80 -8.19 4.44
CA VAL A 73 5.93 -9.47 5.15
C VAL A 73 6.72 -9.25 6.43
N ILE A 74 6.19 -9.74 7.54
CA ILE A 74 6.80 -9.60 8.86
C ILE A 74 8.11 -10.39 8.89
N ARG A 75 9.19 -9.70 9.17
CA ARG A 75 10.54 -10.28 9.29
C ARG A 75 11.29 -9.59 10.41
N SER A 76 12.06 -10.36 11.16
CA SER A 76 13.02 -9.77 12.09
C SER A 76 14.09 -8.98 11.31
N ARG A 77 14.41 -7.82 11.81
CA ARG A 77 15.43 -6.92 11.27
C ARG A 77 16.43 -6.56 12.39
N ARG A 78 17.34 -5.64 12.10
CA ARG A 78 18.23 -5.09 13.10
C ARG A 78 17.43 -4.41 14.23
N GLU A 79 17.70 -4.72 15.49
CA GLU A 79 16.95 -4.25 16.66
C GLU A 79 16.79 -2.72 16.73
N GLY A 80 17.80 -1.96 16.34
CA GLY A 80 17.73 -0.50 16.31
C GLY A 80 16.87 0.12 15.21
N LEU A 81 16.36 -0.68 14.27
CA LEU A 81 15.59 -0.16 13.12
C LEU A 81 14.35 0.64 13.53
N PRO A 82 13.49 0.19 14.45
CA PRO A 82 12.32 0.97 14.84
C PRO A 82 12.69 2.36 15.38
N ARG A 83 13.71 2.42 16.22
CA ARG A 83 14.19 3.70 16.78
C ARG A 83 14.73 4.66 15.71
N TYR A 84 15.37 4.11 14.69
CA TYR A 84 15.93 4.88 13.58
C TYR A 84 14.87 5.33 12.56
N ALA A 85 13.92 4.46 12.25
CA ALA A 85 12.98 4.65 11.15
C ALA A 85 11.69 5.41 11.53
N LEU A 86 11.33 5.38 12.82
CA LEU A 86 10.09 5.98 13.32
C LEU A 86 10.36 7.34 13.97
N THR A 87 9.44 8.28 13.76
CA THR A 87 9.41 9.54 14.52
C THR A 87 9.08 9.27 15.98
N SER A 88 9.30 10.25 16.88
CA SER A 88 8.98 10.05 18.32
C SER A 88 7.52 9.68 18.56
N PRO A 89 6.49 10.30 17.92
CA PRO A 89 5.11 9.87 18.05
C PRO A 89 4.85 8.47 17.50
N GLU A 90 5.45 8.10 16.36
CA GLU A 90 5.34 6.77 15.77
C GLU A 90 5.99 5.71 16.67
N TYR A 91 7.14 6.03 17.26
CA TYR A 91 7.84 5.13 18.18
C TYR A 91 7.03 4.90 19.47
N ALA A 92 6.43 5.94 20.04
CA ALA A 92 5.54 5.78 21.20
C ALA A 92 4.34 4.88 20.85
N ASN A 93 3.80 5.01 19.66
CA ASN A 93 2.72 4.14 19.19
C ASN A 93 3.19 2.69 18.96
N TYR A 94 4.40 2.50 18.44
CA TYR A 94 5.04 1.20 18.32
C TYR A 94 5.17 0.50 19.69
N GLU A 95 5.65 1.20 20.72
CA GLU A 95 5.76 0.66 22.07
C GLU A 95 4.37 0.31 22.64
N ALA A 96 3.37 1.17 22.44
CA ALA A 96 1.99 0.92 22.87
C ALA A 96 1.34 -0.31 22.20
N LEU A 97 1.77 -0.65 20.99
CA LEU A 97 1.32 -1.84 20.26
C LEU A 97 2.07 -3.13 20.61
N GLY A 98 3.03 -3.06 21.54
CA GLY A 98 3.76 -4.23 22.03
C GLY A 98 5.26 -4.24 21.70
N GLY A 99 5.76 -3.30 20.89
CA GLY A 99 7.18 -3.13 20.62
C GLY A 99 7.84 -4.28 19.85
N ASP A 100 7.05 -5.06 19.13
CA ASP A 100 7.51 -6.20 18.32
C ASP A 100 7.54 -5.91 16.83
N TRP A 101 7.96 -6.87 16.01
CA TRP A 101 8.00 -6.68 14.56
C TRP A 101 6.62 -6.49 13.93
N PRO A 102 5.56 -7.22 14.31
CA PRO A 102 4.21 -6.91 13.87
C PRO A 102 3.78 -5.46 14.13
N ALA A 103 4.08 -4.93 15.31
CA ALA A 103 3.81 -3.53 15.66
C ALA A 103 4.60 -2.56 14.78
N PHE A 104 5.89 -2.82 14.55
CA PHE A 104 6.70 -2.03 13.65
C PHE A 104 6.11 -1.96 12.24
N TYR A 105 5.80 -3.10 11.64
CA TYR A 105 5.25 -3.15 10.29
C TYR A 105 3.85 -2.54 10.19
N THR A 106 3.05 -2.58 11.25
CA THR A 106 1.76 -1.87 11.31
C THR A 106 1.93 -0.36 11.12
N ILE A 107 2.95 0.24 11.74
CA ILE A 107 3.22 1.67 11.62
C ILE A 107 3.95 1.96 10.31
N TRP A 108 4.91 1.13 9.95
CA TRP A 108 5.71 1.30 8.74
C TRP A 108 4.86 1.28 7.46
N THR A 109 3.95 0.33 7.32
CA THR A 109 3.05 0.25 6.15
C THR A 109 2.15 1.47 6.03
N ARG A 110 1.69 2.05 7.15
CA ARG A 110 0.93 3.31 7.14
C ARG A 110 1.77 4.46 6.60
N LYS A 111 3.02 4.55 7.01
CA LYS A 111 3.95 5.57 6.55
C LYS A 111 4.27 5.43 5.05
N GLU A 112 4.55 4.22 4.60
CA GLU A 112 4.79 3.91 3.19
C GLU A 112 3.55 4.15 2.32
N ALA A 113 2.35 3.77 2.79
CA ALA A 113 1.10 4.06 2.09
C ALA A 113 0.90 5.57 1.93
N TRP A 114 1.19 6.35 2.96
CA TRP A 114 1.15 7.81 2.88
C TRP A 114 2.17 8.36 1.87
N CYS A 115 3.40 7.87 1.85
CA CYS A 115 4.40 8.27 0.86
C CYS A 115 3.91 8.02 -0.57
N LYS A 116 3.27 6.87 -0.81
CA LYS A 116 2.69 6.51 -2.11
C LYS A 116 1.47 7.37 -2.46
N TYR A 117 0.64 7.74 -1.46
CA TYR A 117 -0.46 8.69 -1.65
C TYR A 117 0.06 10.05 -2.10
N VAL A 118 1.05 10.60 -1.39
CA VAL A 118 1.67 11.90 -1.73
C VAL A 118 2.40 11.83 -3.08
N GLY A 119 2.83 10.64 -3.51
CA GLY A 119 3.62 10.43 -4.72
C GLY A 119 5.07 10.87 -4.59
N GLN A 120 5.55 11.04 -3.37
CA GLN A 120 6.94 11.39 -3.05
C GLN A 120 7.65 10.19 -2.41
N GLY A 121 8.93 10.03 -2.75
CA GLY A 121 9.73 8.98 -2.14
C GLY A 121 9.92 9.16 -0.64
N LEU A 122 10.08 8.06 0.09
CA LEU A 122 10.26 8.01 1.55
C LEU A 122 11.35 8.98 2.04
N ARG A 123 12.41 9.20 1.27
CA ARG A 123 13.50 10.12 1.65
C ARG A 123 13.03 11.54 1.93
N ARG A 124 12.04 12.03 1.17
CA ARG A 124 11.50 13.39 1.35
C ARG A 124 10.59 13.50 2.57
N LEU A 125 9.95 12.40 2.94
CA LEU A 125 9.02 12.34 4.06
C LEU A 125 9.66 11.73 5.33
N TRP A 126 10.95 11.43 5.27
CA TRP A 126 11.70 10.91 6.41
C TRP A 126 11.66 11.90 7.58
N GLY A 127 11.32 11.40 8.77
CA GLY A 127 11.16 12.25 9.94
C GLY A 127 9.81 12.97 10.03
N GLN A 128 8.91 12.77 9.05
CA GLN A 128 7.54 13.27 9.11
C GLN A 128 6.58 12.16 9.53
N THR A 129 5.55 12.54 10.24
CA THR A 129 4.43 11.65 10.60
C THR A 129 3.25 11.96 9.68
N PRO A 130 2.53 10.94 9.16
CA PRO A 130 1.33 11.18 8.37
C PRO A 130 0.33 12.08 9.10
N PRO A 131 -0.30 13.05 8.42
CA PRO A 131 -1.32 13.89 9.03
C PRO A 131 -2.50 13.03 9.48
N ARG A 132 -3.20 13.51 10.53
CA ARG A 132 -4.40 12.83 11.04
C ARG A 132 -5.70 13.40 10.49
N GLU A 133 -5.64 14.60 9.95
CA GLU A 133 -6.78 15.34 9.41
C GLU A 133 -6.81 15.16 7.89
N ASP A 134 -8.01 15.09 7.34
CA ASP A 134 -8.31 15.00 5.90
C ASP A 134 -7.87 13.71 5.17
N LEU A 135 -7.24 12.76 5.87
CA LEU A 135 -6.85 11.49 5.30
C LEU A 135 -7.39 10.32 6.11
N HIS A 136 -7.95 9.36 5.42
CA HIS A 136 -8.41 8.11 5.97
C HIS A 136 -7.32 7.04 5.85
N PHE A 137 -7.07 6.34 6.95
CA PHE A 137 -6.12 5.24 7.03
C PHE A 137 -6.81 3.98 7.53
N ARG A 138 -6.56 2.88 6.87
CA ARG A 138 -6.93 1.57 7.38
C ARG A 138 -5.76 0.62 7.31
N SER A 139 -5.51 -0.07 8.41
CA SER A 139 -4.51 -1.14 8.49
C SER A 139 -5.20 -2.48 8.37
N TYR A 140 -4.54 -3.40 7.68
CA TYR A 140 -4.95 -4.79 7.52
C TYR A 140 -3.84 -5.71 8.00
N GLN A 141 -4.21 -6.91 8.39
CA GLN A 141 -3.25 -7.87 8.90
C GLN A 141 -3.59 -9.29 8.47
N GLY A 142 -2.56 -10.06 8.25
CA GLY A 142 -2.59 -11.50 8.11
C GLY A 142 -1.62 -12.16 9.07
N PRO A 143 -1.47 -13.49 9.00
CA PRO A 143 -0.61 -14.22 9.92
C PRO A 143 0.86 -13.77 9.85
N ASP A 144 1.34 -13.45 8.67
CA ASP A 144 2.74 -13.14 8.37
C ASP A 144 2.95 -11.80 7.64
N TRP A 145 1.92 -10.98 7.50
CA TRP A 145 2.01 -9.68 6.83
C TRP A 145 1.22 -8.57 7.53
N ARG A 146 1.58 -7.34 7.25
CA ARG A 146 0.86 -6.11 7.57
C ARG A 146 0.69 -5.28 6.31
N ALA A 147 -0.44 -4.58 6.22
CA ALA A 147 -0.71 -3.67 5.12
C ALA A 147 -1.45 -2.43 5.60
N ALA A 148 -1.38 -1.38 4.81
CA ALA A 148 -2.16 -0.17 5.05
C ALA A 148 -2.58 0.48 3.74
N VAL A 149 -3.70 1.18 3.79
CA VAL A 149 -4.21 2.03 2.71
C VAL A 149 -4.45 3.42 3.27
N CYS A 150 -4.15 4.43 2.45
CA CYS A 150 -4.31 5.83 2.76
C CYS A 150 -4.96 6.55 1.58
N GLY A 151 -5.94 7.40 1.83
CA GLY A 151 -6.60 8.19 0.81
C GLY A 151 -7.62 9.17 1.38
N GLU A 152 -8.27 9.93 0.49
CA GLU A 152 -9.30 10.91 0.85
C GLU A 152 -10.67 10.26 1.08
N GLU A 153 -10.84 8.99 0.69
CA GLU A 153 -12.04 8.21 0.91
C GLU A 153 -11.77 7.15 1.99
N GLU A 154 -12.81 6.76 2.72
CA GLU A 154 -12.73 5.67 3.70
C GLU A 154 -12.33 4.36 3.01
N PRO A 155 -11.22 3.73 3.38
CA PRO A 155 -10.83 2.44 2.84
C PRO A 155 -11.83 1.33 3.26
N PRO A 156 -12.06 0.31 2.40
CA PRO A 156 -12.96 -0.79 2.70
C PRO A 156 -12.52 -1.56 3.94
N GLU A 157 -13.48 -2.18 4.64
CA GLU A 157 -13.19 -2.96 5.86
C GLU A 157 -12.29 -4.18 5.61
N ALA A 158 -12.36 -4.73 4.40
CA ALA A 158 -11.58 -5.90 4.01
C ALA A 158 -10.98 -5.75 2.61
N ILE A 159 -9.85 -6.43 2.40
CA ILE A 159 -9.24 -6.59 1.09
C ILE A 159 -10.04 -7.64 0.31
N THR A 160 -10.38 -7.35 -0.95
CA THR A 160 -10.93 -8.33 -1.88
C THR A 160 -9.79 -9.17 -2.44
N TRP A 161 -9.65 -10.39 -1.96
CA TRP A 161 -8.63 -11.31 -2.46
C TRP A 161 -9.11 -11.99 -3.74
N LEU A 162 -8.33 -11.81 -4.81
CA LEU A 162 -8.55 -12.51 -6.08
C LEU A 162 -7.78 -13.83 -6.02
N GLU A 163 -8.43 -14.90 -6.50
CA GLU A 163 -7.73 -16.15 -6.71
C GLU A 163 -6.69 -15.97 -7.81
N GLY A 164 -5.48 -16.47 -7.57
CA GLY A 164 -4.45 -16.48 -8.61
C GLY A 164 -4.92 -17.27 -9.83
N PRO A 165 -4.30 -17.10 -11.01
CA PRO A 165 -4.65 -17.91 -12.16
C PRO A 165 -4.52 -19.40 -11.78
N HIS A 166 -5.63 -20.12 -11.86
CA HIS A 166 -5.61 -21.57 -11.77
C HIS A 166 -4.72 -22.09 -12.90
N GLU A 167 -3.65 -22.82 -12.56
CA GLU A 167 -2.90 -23.59 -13.52
C GLU A 167 -3.78 -24.66 -14.23
#